data_61907c68f4ae7b1ebe18c9b491381e6d
#
_entry.id   61907c68f4ae7b1ebe18c9b491381e6d
#
_cell.length_a   1.000
_cell.length_b   1.000
_cell.length_c   1.000
_cell.angle_alpha   90.00
_cell.angle_beta   90.00
_cell.angle_gamma   90.00
#
_symmetry.space_group_name_H-M   'P 1'
#
loop_
_entity.id
_entity.type
_entity.pdbx_description
1 polymer ?
#
loop_
_entity_poly.entity_id
_entity_poly.type
_entity_poly.pdbx_seq_one_letter_code
_entity_poly.pdbx_strand_id
1 'polypeptide(L)'
;MLIHPENSAMIGKVALFLDVYPEYKCETYRFRFPESENTKMKKKKKLSLAGQIFIALILAIIAGLLMQSHAEFAENYIKPFGTIFLNLLKFIVVPIVLFSIMSGIISMSDIKKVGSIGLKTVIYYFCTTAFAISFGLLFGNLFKNAFPVVATTDLSYEVTEAPSLMDTIVNIFPSNFIAPMSESNMLQVIVMALIFGFSIILIGSEKNSRLVTAINDLNEVFMKSMELILKLSPIGVFCLLCPVIAANGSNIIASLAMVLLTAYLCYVIHVAVVYPWQSRPSAD
;
A
#
# COMPACT_ATOMS: atom_id res chain seq x y z
N MET A 1 21.52 20.49 -11.26
CA MET A 1 20.93 19.63 -10.22
C MET A 1 20.22 18.47 -10.92
N LEU A 2 20.88 17.33 -11.04
CA LEU A 2 20.46 16.19 -11.87
C LEU A 2 19.38 15.41 -11.13
N ILE A 3 18.18 15.42 -11.67
CA ILE A 3 17.06 14.58 -11.23
C ILE A 3 17.40 13.14 -11.67
N HIS A 4 17.43 12.21 -10.72
CA HIS A 4 17.74 10.81 -10.95
C HIS A 4 16.69 10.20 -11.89
N PRO A 5 17.04 9.42 -12.93
CA PRO A 5 16.14 8.93 -13.97
C PRO A 5 14.99 8.04 -13.46
N GLU A 6 15.12 7.44 -12.28
CA GLU A 6 14.05 6.62 -11.68
C GLU A 6 12.86 7.43 -11.12
N ASN A 7 13.10 8.68 -10.69
CA ASN A 7 12.01 9.59 -10.29
C ASN A 7 11.33 10.22 -11.50
N SER A 8 12.01 10.29 -12.63
CA SER A 8 11.46 10.85 -13.87
C SER A 8 10.34 9.98 -14.44
N ALA A 9 10.42 8.65 -14.27
CA ALA A 9 9.39 7.72 -14.75
C ALA A 9 8.09 7.78 -13.93
N MET A 10 8.18 8.07 -12.62
CA MET A 10 7.00 8.22 -11.76
C MET A 10 6.37 9.61 -11.94
N ILE A 11 7.18 10.66 -12.08
CA ILE A 11 6.72 12.03 -12.35
C ILE A 11 6.14 12.13 -13.77
N GLY A 12 6.73 11.44 -14.75
CA GLY A 12 6.20 11.37 -16.11
C GLY A 12 4.83 10.67 -16.19
N LYS A 13 4.58 9.67 -15.33
CA LYS A 13 3.29 8.98 -15.26
C LYS A 13 2.19 9.80 -14.58
N VAL A 14 2.55 10.62 -13.59
CA VAL A 14 1.63 11.59 -12.98
C VAL A 14 1.41 12.78 -13.94
N ALA A 15 2.43 13.21 -14.68
CA ALA A 15 2.30 14.24 -15.70
C ALA A 15 1.42 13.80 -16.88
N LEU A 16 1.51 12.52 -17.30
CA LEU A 16 0.62 12.00 -18.35
C LEU A 16 -0.84 11.92 -17.89
N PHE A 17 -1.08 11.77 -16.58
CA PHE A 17 -2.42 11.85 -16.01
C PHE A 17 -2.95 13.29 -15.98
N LEU A 18 -2.05 14.27 -15.89
CA LEU A 18 -2.38 15.71 -15.90
C LEU A 18 -2.51 16.28 -17.32
N ASP A 19 -1.84 15.69 -18.33
CA ASP A 19 -1.96 16.10 -19.74
C ASP A 19 -3.31 15.72 -20.38
N VAL A 20 -4.04 14.78 -19.79
CA VAL A 20 -5.42 14.45 -20.19
C VAL A 20 -6.43 15.52 -19.75
N TYR A 21 -6.05 16.44 -18.83
CA TYR A 21 -6.89 17.51 -18.35
C TYR A 21 -6.13 18.86 -18.34
N PRO A 22 -6.10 19.61 -19.47
CA PRO A 22 -5.28 20.83 -19.60
C PRO A 22 -5.76 22.02 -18.75
N GLU A 23 -6.86 21.93 -18.02
CA GLU A 23 -7.41 23.03 -17.23
C GLU A 23 -6.85 23.15 -15.80
N TYR A 24 -6.01 22.23 -15.34
CA TYR A 24 -5.41 22.31 -14.01
C TYR A 24 -3.99 22.90 -14.06
N LYS A 25 -3.86 24.20 -14.40
CA LYS A 25 -2.66 24.97 -14.05
C LYS A 25 -2.66 25.19 -12.54
N CYS A 26 -2.02 24.28 -11.83
CA CYS A 26 -1.66 24.48 -10.43
C CYS A 26 -0.71 25.68 -10.35
N GLU A 27 -1.11 26.76 -9.72
CA GLU A 27 -0.20 27.85 -9.32
C GLU A 27 0.88 27.23 -8.44
N THR A 28 2.10 27.24 -8.96
CA THR A 28 3.27 26.66 -8.32
C THR A 28 3.58 27.44 -7.05
N TYR A 29 3.18 26.94 -5.88
CA TYR A 29 3.75 27.39 -4.61
C TYR A 29 5.24 27.05 -4.61
N ARG A 30 6.04 28.05 -4.94
CA ARG A 30 7.50 27.97 -4.91
C ARG A 30 7.97 27.95 -3.45
N PHE A 31 8.05 26.77 -2.85
CA PHE A 31 8.71 26.57 -1.57
C PHE A 31 10.21 26.86 -1.75
N ARG A 32 10.67 28.01 -1.24
CA ARG A 32 12.08 28.38 -1.21
C ARG A 32 12.73 27.67 -0.01
N PHE A 33 13.38 26.52 -0.26
CA PHE A 33 14.27 25.96 0.73
C PHE A 33 15.49 26.87 0.94
N PRO A 34 15.93 27.14 2.18
CA PRO A 34 17.17 27.87 2.38
C PRO A 34 18.33 27.03 1.81
N GLU A 35 19.12 27.69 0.98
CA GLU A 35 20.33 27.13 0.37
C GLU A 35 21.33 26.81 1.48
N SER A 36 21.50 25.53 1.81
CA SER A 36 22.53 25.09 2.76
C SER A 36 23.88 24.99 2.03
N GLU A 37 24.83 25.72 2.56
CA GLU A 37 26.22 25.80 2.20
C GLU A 37 26.86 24.47 1.76
N ASN A 38 27.57 24.52 0.65
CA ASN A 38 28.39 23.48 0.06
C ASN A 38 29.46 22.95 1.03
N THR A 39 29.17 21.86 1.71
CA THR A 39 30.22 20.98 2.23
C THR A 39 30.33 19.77 1.32
N LYS A 40 31.40 19.70 0.53
CA LYS A 40 31.75 18.57 -0.33
C LYS A 40 32.07 17.34 0.51
N MET A 41 31.08 16.71 1.10
CA MET A 41 31.24 15.37 1.64
C MET A 41 31.01 14.37 0.50
N LYS A 42 31.98 13.49 0.24
CA LYS A 42 31.87 12.33 -0.65
C LYS A 42 30.62 11.55 -0.26
N LYS A 43 29.55 11.66 -1.04
CA LYS A 43 28.33 10.85 -0.89
C LYS A 43 28.71 9.39 -1.11
N LYS A 44 28.93 8.62 -0.03
CA LYS A 44 28.88 7.16 -0.09
C LYS A 44 27.52 6.83 -0.72
N LYS A 45 27.50 6.07 -1.81
CA LYS A 45 26.26 5.56 -2.42
C LYS A 45 25.51 4.77 -1.34
N LYS A 46 24.51 5.39 -0.72
CA LYS A 46 23.61 4.67 0.20
C LYS A 46 22.81 3.69 -0.66
N LEU A 47 22.82 2.42 -0.27
CA LEU A 47 21.95 1.42 -0.88
C LEU A 47 20.49 1.92 -0.84
N SER A 48 19.75 1.68 -1.92
CA SER A 48 18.32 1.95 -1.95
C SER A 48 17.62 1.11 -0.88
N LEU A 49 16.47 1.58 -0.38
CA LEU A 49 15.70 0.84 0.62
C LEU A 49 15.35 -0.57 0.11
N ALA A 50 14.97 -0.70 -1.15
CA ALA A 50 14.72 -1.99 -1.80
C ALA A 50 15.95 -2.91 -1.76
N GLY A 51 17.15 -2.38 -2.03
CA GLY A 51 18.38 -3.15 -1.92
C GLY A 51 18.68 -3.62 -0.49
N GLN A 52 18.39 -2.78 0.52
CA GLN A 52 18.54 -3.15 1.92
C GLN A 52 17.56 -4.27 2.33
N ILE A 53 16.30 -4.19 1.87
CA ILE A 53 15.29 -5.24 2.09
C ILE A 53 15.72 -6.55 1.44
N PHE A 54 16.25 -6.50 0.22
CA PHE A 54 16.73 -7.69 -0.49
C PHE A 54 17.91 -8.36 0.22
N ILE A 55 18.85 -7.57 0.74
CA ILE A 55 19.95 -8.09 1.56
C ILE A 55 19.41 -8.70 2.86
N ALA A 56 18.46 -8.03 3.52
CA ALA A 56 17.85 -8.54 4.75
C ALA A 56 17.12 -9.87 4.51
N LEU A 57 16.46 -10.02 3.36
CA LEU A 57 15.81 -11.28 2.94
C LEU A 57 16.83 -12.41 2.79
N ILE A 58 17.96 -12.17 2.10
CA ILE A 58 19.01 -13.18 1.95
C ILE A 58 19.59 -13.55 3.33
N LEU A 59 19.87 -12.56 4.17
CA LEU A 59 20.38 -12.79 5.53
C LEU A 59 19.39 -13.57 6.37
N ALA A 60 18.08 -13.30 6.25
CA ALA A 60 17.03 -14.03 6.95
C ALA A 60 16.98 -15.51 6.54
N ILE A 61 17.17 -15.80 5.24
CA ILE A 61 17.25 -17.18 4.73
C ILE A 61 18.47 -17.90 5.33
N ILE A 62 19.64 -17.29 5.27
CA ILE A 62 20.87 -17.91 5.78
C ILE A 62 20.75 -18.12 7.30
N ALA A 63 20.36 -17.08 8.04
CA ALA A 63 20.22 -17.17 9.50
C ALA A 63 19.15 -18.20 9.89
N GLY A 64 17.99 -18.22 9.23
CA GLY A 64 16.92 -19.19 9.49
C GLY A 64 17.37 -20.63 9.26
N LEU A 65 18.10 -20.91 8.18
CA LEU A 65 18.65 -22.24 7.93
C LEU A 65 19.67 -22.68 8.99
N LEU A 66 20.52 -21.77 9.46
CA LEU A 66 21.49 -22.05 10.53
C LEU A 66 20.81 -22.25 11.90
N MET A 67 19.64 -21.62 12.09
CA MET A 67 18.91 -21.67 13.37
C MET A 67 17.85 -22.79 13.43
N GLN A 68 17.80 -23.73 12.49
CA GLN A 68 16.83 -24.83 12.52
C GLN A 68 16.89 -25.64 13.83
N SER A 69 18.08 -25.85 14.39
CA SER A 69 18.24 -26.53 15.68
C SER A 69 17.78 -25.70 16.89
N HIS A 70 17.51 -24.40 16.69
CA HIS A 70 17.12 -23.44 17.73
C HIS A 70 15.91 -22.62 17.28
N ALA A 71 14.94 -23.26 16.62
CA ALA A 71 13.75 -22.59 16.07
C ALA A 71 12.94 -21.87 17.17
N GLU A 72 12.84 -22.43 18.36
CA GLU A 72 12.19 -21.80 19.52
C GLU A 72 12.85 -20.47 19.91
N PHE A 73 14.17 -20.36 19.82
CA PHE A 73 14.85 -19.10 20.07
C PHE A 73 14.46 -18.04 19.04
N ALA A 74 14.42 -18.42 17.75
CA ALA A 74 14.01 -17.52 16.71
C ALA A 74 12.55 -17.04 16.88
N GLU A 75 11.64 -17.96 17.26
CA GLU A 75 10.23 -17.68 17.50
C GLU A 75 10.04 -16.74 18.71
N ASN A 76 10.72 -17.01 19.82
CA ASN A 76 10.51 -16.29 21.06
C ASN A 76 11.25 -14.95 21.15
N TYR A 77 12.40 -14.81 20.49
CA TYR A 77 13.25 -13.63 20.63
C TYR A 77 13.38 -12.79 19.35
N ILE A 78 13.32 -13.37 18.17
CA ILE A 78 13.46 -12.63 16.90
C ILE A 78 12.09 -12.19 16.37
N LYS A 79 11.10 -13.09 16.33
CA LYS A 79 9.75 -12.82 15.84
C LYS A 79 9.07 -11.60 16.48
N PRO A 80 9.19 -11.35 17.80
CA PRO A 80 8.55 -10.19 18.41
C PRO A 80 8.95 -8.85 17.77
N PHE A 81 10.20 -8.69 17.33
CA PHE A 81 10.64 -7.48 16.63
C PHE A 81 9.96 -7.34 15.27
N GLY A 82 9.75 -8.45 14.56
CA GLY A 82 8.96 -8.47 13.34
C GLY A 82 7.49 -8.10 13.60
N THR A 83 6.92 -8.61 14.69
CA THR A 83 5.55 -8.28 15.12
C THR A 83 5.42 -6.78 15.47
N ILE A 84 6.41 -6.20 16.15
CA ILE A 84 6.45 -4.75 16.42
C ILE A 84 6.42 -3.96 15.10
N PHE A 85 7.22 -4.37 14.11
CA PHE A 85 7.20 -3.73 12.79
C PHE A 85 5.83 -3.80 12.12
N LEU A 86 5.15 -4.96 12.16
CA LEU A 86 3.79 -5.11 11.62
C LEU A 86 2.78 -4.24 12.39
N ASN A 87 2.91 -4.14 13.71
CA ASN A 87 2.04 -3.30 14.52
C ASN A 87 2.23 -1.80 14.19
N LEU A 88 3.48 -1.36 13.96
CA LEU A 88 3.74 0.00 13.50
C LEU A 88 3.13 0.28 12.13
N LEU A 89 3.18 -0.68 11.20
CA LEU A 89 2.49 -0.56 9.90
C LEU A 89 0.98 -0.45 10.07
N LYS A 90 0.36 -1.32 10.90
CA LYS A 90 -1.08 -1.27 11.18
C LYS A 90 -1.49 0.06 11.82
N PHE A 91 -0.70 0.56 12.78
CA PHE A 91 -0.93 1.82 13.47
C PHE A 91 -1.07 3.00 12.50
N ILE A 92 -0.21 3.07 11.49
CA ILE A 92 -0.15 4.23 10.61
C ILE A 92 -1.16 4.19 9.45
N VAL A 93 -1.65 3.01 9.07
CA VAL A 93 -2.51 2.84 7.87
C VAL A 93 -3.83 3.59 8.01
N VAL A 94 -4.51 3.49 9.16
CA VAL A 94 -5.82 4.11 9.37
C VAL A 94 -5.75 5.64 9.24
N PRO A 95 -4.87 6.36 9.97
CA PRO A 95 -4.78 7.80 9.83
C PRO A 95 -4.33 8.26 8.44
N ILE A 96 -3.41 7.54 7.77
CA ILE A 96 -3.03 7.88 6.40
C ILE A 96 -4.23 7.80 5.46
N VAL A 97 -5.00 6.72 5.50
CA VAL A 97 -6.17 6.56 4.63
C VAL A 97 -7.18 7.68 4.90
N LEU A 98 -7.48 7.96 6.17
CA LEU A 98 -8.43 9.01 6.55
C LEU A 98 -8.01 10.38 6.01
N PHE A 99 -6.81 10.85 6.38
CA PHE A 99 -6.37 12.20 6.05
C PHE A 99 -5.98 12.37 4.58
N SER A 100 -5.44 11.32 3.94
CA SER A 100 -5.08 11.37 2.52
C SER A 100 -6.31 11.48 1.62
N ILE A 101 -7.37 10.72 1.92
CA ILE A 101 -8.63 10.80 1.16
C ILE A 101 -9.33 12.12 1.42
N MET A 102 -9.40 12.58 2.68
CA MET A 102 -9.96 13.91 2.99
C MET A 102 -9.21 15.02 2.25
N SER A 103 -7.88 15.03 2.31
CA SER A 103 -7.03 16.01 1.61
C SER A 103 -7.25 15.97 0.10
N GLY A 104 -7.34 14.75 -0.48
CA GLY A 104 -7.64 14.56 -1.89
C GLY A 104 -8.98 15.14 -2.31
N ILE A 105 -10.04 14.92 -1.53
CA ILE A 105 -11.38 15.45 -1.80
C ILE A 105 -11.41 16.97 -1.67
N ILE A 106 -10.81 17.51 -0.61
CA ILE A 106 -10.78 18.95 -0.34
C ILE A 106 -10.01 19.71 -1.45
N SER A 107 -9.01 19.07 -2.05
CA SER A 107 -8.26 19.66 -3.18
C SER A 107 -9.10 19.81 -4.45
N MET A 108 -10.22 19.07 -4.54
CA MET A 108 -11.15 19.14 -5.66
C MET A 108 -12.26 20.15 -5.34
N SER A 109 -12.19 21.34 -5.88
CA SER A 109 -13.13 22.45 -5.58
C SER A 109 -14.57 22.26 -6.10
N ASP A 110 -14.85 21.21 -6.89
CA ASP A 110 -16.16 20.97 -7.52
C ASP A 110 -16.70 19.57 -7.17
N ILE A 111 -17.77 19.52 -6.36
CA ILE A 111 -18.43 18.28 -5.93
C ILE A 111 -18.98 17.46 -7.11
N LYS A 112 -19.46 18.12 -8.17
CA LYS A 112 -20.00 17.40 -9.34
C LYS A 112 -18.88 16.66 -10.08
N LYS A 113 -17.69 17.27 -10.20
CA LYS A 113 -16.50 16.62 -10.76
C LYS A 113 -16.07 15.44 -9.89
N VAL A 114 -16.05 15.61 -8.56
CA VAL A 114 -15.73 14.49 -7.62
C VAL A 114 -16.68 13.32 -7.81
N GLY A 115 -17.98 13.55 -7.90
CA GLY A 115 -18.97 12.50 -8.10
C GLY A 115 -18.79 11.74 -9.42
N SER A 116 -18.59 12.47 -10.52
CA SER A 116 -18.38 11.88 -11.84
C SER A 116 -17.08 11.07 -11.92
N ILE A 117 -15.97 11.64 -11.43
CA ILE A 117 -14.67 10.96 -11.38
C ILE A 117 -14.76 9.76 -10.44
N GLY A 118 -15.38 9.92 -9.27
CA GLY A 118 -15.55 8.86 -8.28
C GLY A 118 -16.28 7.65 -8.86
N LEU A 119 -17.42 7.87 -9.52
CA LEU A 119 -18.19 6.77 -10.13
C LEU A 119 -17.38 6.04 -11.21
N LYS A 120 -16.71 6.77 -12.11
CA LYS A 120 -15.85 6.17 -13.14
C LYS A 120 -14.71 5.36 -12.52
N THR A 121 -14.09 5.89 -11.47
CA THR A 121 -13.02 5.22 -10.73
C THR A 121 -13.52 3.94 -10.07
N VAL A 122 -14.68 3.96 -9.43
CA VAL A 122 -15.28 2.77 -8.79
C VAL A 122 -15.56 1.68 -9.83
N ILE A 123 -16.19 2.02 -10.95
CA ILE A 123 -16.45 1.06 -12.04
C ILE A 123 -15.13 0.47 -12.56
N TYR A 124 -14.13 1.32 -12.78
CA TYR A 124 -12.81 0.88 -13.22
C TYR A 124 -12.16 -0.10 -12.23
N TYR A 125 -12.19 0.22 -10.93
CA TYR A 125 -11.66 -0.67 -9.89
C TYR A 125 -12.40 -2.00 -9.83
N PHE A 126 -13.73 -2.00 -9.94
CA PHE A 126 -14.49 -3.25 -9.99
C PHE A 126 -14.07 -4.14 -11.17
N CYS A 127 -13.97 -3.57 -12.36
CA CYS A 127 -13.56 -4.31 -13.55
C CYS A 127 -12.12 -4.86 -13.42
N THR A 128 -11.17 -4.03 -12.98
CA THR A 128 -9.76 -4.44 -12.85
C THR A 128 -9.57 -5.45 -11.72
N THR A 129 -10.31 -5.31 -10.62
CA THR A 129 -10.27 -6.26 -9.50
C THR A 129 -10.87 -7.60 -9.89
N ALA A 130 -12.02 -7.62 -10.55
CA ALA A 130 -12.65 -8.84 -11.05
C ALA A 130 -11.71 -9.59 -12.01
N PHE A 131 -11.04 -8.84 -12.90
CA PHE A 131 -10.03 -9.40 -13.80
C PHE A 131 -8.84 -9.97 -13.03
N ALA A 132 -8.29 -9.23 -12.05
CA ALA A 132 -7.15 -9.67 -11.24
C ALA A 132 -7.48 -10.95 -10.45
N ILE A 133 -8.67 -11.01 -9.83
CA ILE A 133 -9.13 -12.18 -9.07
C ILE A 133 -9.29 -13.39 -10.00
N SER A 134 -9.91 -13.20 -11.16
CA SER A 134 -10.11 -14.28 -12.16
C SER A 134 -8.78 -14.87 -12.60
N PHE A 135 -7.79 -14.02 -12.90
CA PHE A 135 -6.44 -14.46 -13.25
C PHE A 135 -5.71 -15.11 -12.08
N GLY A 136 -5.81 -14.55 -10.88
CA GLY A 136 -5.22 -15.12 -9.67
C GLY A 136 -5.74 -16.53 -9.40
N LEU A 137 -7.06 -16.75 -9.50
CA LEU A 137 -7.68 -18.06 -9.35
C LEU A 137 -7.30 -19.04 -10.48
N LEU A 138 -7.24 -18.56 -11.73
CA LEU A 138 -6.83 -19.37 -12.87
C LEU A 138 -5.40 -19.89 -12.66
N PHE A 139 -4.46 -19.00 -12.38
CA PHE A 139 -3.05 -19.37 -12.18
C PHE A 139 -2.84 -20.14 -10.89
N GLY A 140 -3.53 -19.80 -9.79
CA GLY A 140 -3.50 -20.56 -8.54
C GLY A 140 -3.95 -22.00 -8.75
N ASN A 141 -5.02 -22.22 -9.51
CA ASN A 141 -5.50 -23.56 -9.85
C ASN A 141 -4.58 -24.29 -10.86
N LEU A 142 -4.00 -23.59 -11.82
CA LEU A 142 -3.07 -24.16 -12.79
C LEU A 142 -1.79 -24.66 -12.10
N PHE A 143 -1.28 -23.90 -11.17
CA PHE A 143 -0.03 -24.22 -10.46
C PHE A 143 -0.24 -24.92 -9.12
N LYS A 144 -1.48 -25.29 -8.74
CA LYS A 144 -1.77 -25.93 -7.43
C LYS A 144 -0.90 -27.15 -7.13
N ASN A 145 -0.56 -27.95 -8.14
CA ASN A 145 0.25 -29.17 -7.98
C ASN A 145 1.76 -28.86 -7.83
N ALA A 146 2.18 -27.63 -8.19
CA ALA A 146 3.56 -27.18 -8.06
C ALA A 146 3.83 -26.50 -6.70
N PHE A 147 2.76 -26.18 -5.95
CA PHE A 147 2.91 -25.67 -4.59
C PHE A 147 3.20 -26.84 -3.63
N PRO A 148 4.37 -26.88 -2.99
CA PRO A 148 4.62 -27.86 -1.94
C PRO A 148 3.60 -27.66 -0.83
N VAL A 149 2.91 -28.73 -0.48
CA VAL A 149 1.96 -28.72 0.65
C VAL A 149 2.76 -28.63 1.93
N VAL A 150 2.68 -27.50 2.62
CA VAL A 150 3.16 -27.39 3.99
C VAL A 150 2.18 -28.18 4.86
N ALA A 151 2.62 -29.29 5.44
CA ALA A 151 1.81 -30.10 6.33
C ALA A 151 1.46 -29.27 7.58
N THR A 152 0.28 -28.68 7.57
CA THR A 152 -0.29 -27.99 8.72
C THR A 152 -1.16 -29.01 9.45
N THR A 153 -0.59 -29.65 10.46
CA THR A 153 -1.23 -30.77 11.17
C THR A 153 -2.44 -30.36 12.02
N ASP A 154 -2.70 -29.08 12.23
CA ASP A 154 -3.74 -28.62 13.17
C ASP A 154 -4.49 -27.33 12.77
N LEU A 155 -4.65 -27.05 11.49
CA LEU A 155 -5.54 -25.95 11.11
C LEU A 155 -6.94 -26.51 10.80
N SER A 156 -7.81 -26.53 11.82
CA SER A 156 -9.26 -26.59 11.58
C SER A 156 -9.68 -25.33 10.85
N TYR A 157 -9.90 -25.42 9.55
CA TYR A 157 -10.46 -24.32 8.77
C TYR A 157 -11.97 -24.27 9.07
N GLU A 158 -12.37 -23.31 9.90
CA GLU A 158 -13.79 -22.97 10.02
C GLU A 158 -14.20 -22.24 8.74
N VAL A 159 -15.06 -22.86 7.97
CA VAL A 159 -15.67 -22.24 6.79
C VAL A 159 -16.56 -21.10 7.29
N THR A 160 -16.04 -19.90 7.31
CA THR A 160 -16.85 -18.71 7.56
C THR A 160 -17.78 -18.51 6.37
N GLU A 161 -19.08 -18.58 6.60
CA GLU A 161 -20.07 -18.30 5.56
C GLU A 161 -19.81 -16.90 4.99
N ALA A 162 -19.83 -16.79 3.67
CA ALA A 162 -19.64 -15.49 3.03
C ALA A 162 -20.81 -14.57 3.43
N PRO A 163 -20.54 -13.34 3.91
CA PRO A 163 -21.61 -12.40 4.26
C PRO A 163 -22.48 -12.12 3.05
N SER A 164 -23.78 -11.91 3.28
CA SER A 164 -24.70 -11.59 2.20
C SER A 164 -24.28 -10.27 1.53
N LEU A 165 -24.63 -10.09 0.25
CA LEU A 165 -24.35 -8.84 -0.45
C LEU A 165 -24.97 -7.64 0.27
N MET A 166 -26.16 -7.81 0.84
CA MET A 166 -26.85 -6.75 1.58
C MET A 166 -26.13 -6.40 2.88
N ASP A 167 -25.69 -7.41 3.64
CA ASP A 167 -24.91 -7.19 4.87
C ASP A 167 -23.59 -6.49 4.54
N THR A 168 -22.96 -6.84 3.43
CA THR A 168 -21.73 -6.17 2.96
C THR A 168 -21.98 -4.70 2.68
N ILE A 169 -23.08 -4.36 1.96
CA ILE A 169 -23.44 -2.96 1.64
C ILE A 169 -23.75 -2.18 2.93
N VAL A 170 -24.51 -2.75 3.85
CA VAL A 170 -24.83 -2.10 5.13
C VAL A 170 -23.57 -1.88 5.96
N ASN A 171 -22.67 -2.86 6.00
CA ASN A 171 -21.42 -2.80 6.75
C ASN A 171 -20.36 -1.85 6.15
N ILE A 172 -20.60 -1.28 4.96
CA ILE A 172 -19.77 -0.19 4.41
C ILE A 172 -19.95 1.09 5.25
N PHE A 173 -21.14 1.32 5.81
CA PHE A 173 -21.43 2.53 6.55
C PHE A 173 -21.07 2.37 8.03
N PRO A 174 -20.29 3.29 8.60
CA PRO A 174 -19.88 3.20 10.00
C PRO A 174 -21.05 3.49 10.93
N SER A 175 -21.21 2.67 11.97
CA SER A 175 -22.20 2.90 13.04
C SER A 175 -21.77 3.97 14.04
N ASN A 176 -20.46 4.21 14.16
CA ASN A 176 -19.87 5.24 15.02
C ASN A 176 -18.49 5.65 14.46
N PHE A 177 -17.90 6.70 15.04
CA PHE A 177 -16.63 7.25 14.58
C PHE A 177 -15.40 6.42 14.99
N ILE A 178 -15.45 5.76 16.14
CA ILE A 178 -14.25 5.16 16.77
C ILE A 178 -14.05 3.71 16.31
N ALA A 179 -15.11 2.91 16.22
CA ALA A 179 -15.02 1.49 15.90
C ALA A 179 -14.27 1.21 14.58
N PRO A 180 -14.56 1.90 13.46
CA PRO A 180 -13.83 1.67 12.22
C PRO A 180 -12.33 1.90 12.33
N MET A 181 -11.93 2.86 13.16
CA MET A 181 -10.52 3.19 13.38
C MET A 181 -9.84 2.16 14.27
N SER A 182 -10.50 1.69 15.33
CA SER A 182 -9.95 0.69 16.26
C SER A 182 -9.89 -0.72 15.65
N GLU A 183 -10.88 -1.07 14.84
CA GLU A 183 -10.96 -2.35 14.14
C GLU A 183 -10.18 -2.36 12.81
N SER A 184 -9.65 -1.20 12.41
CA SER A 184 -8.97 -1.01 11.12
C SER A 184 -9.86 -1.40 9.93
N ASN A 185 -11.18 -1.12 10.01
CA ASN A 185 -12.10 -1.35 8.91
C ASN A 185 -11.93 -0.25 7.85
N MET A 186 -11.04 -0.51 6.89
CA MET A 186 -10.64 0.47 5.88
C MET A 186 -11.81 0.98 5.06
N LEU A 187 -12.80 0.12 4.75
CA LEU A 187 -13.93 0.50 3.93
C LEU A 187 -14.79 1.56 4.64
N GLN A 188 -15.05 1.37 5.92
CA GLN A 188 -15.76 2.35 6.74
C GLN A 188 -14.95 3.63 6.95
N VAL A 189 -13.63 3.52 7.13
CA VAL A 189 -12.72 4.69 7.22
C VAL A 189 -12.76 5.53 5.95
N ILE A 190 -12.80 4.90 4.77
CA ILE A 190 -12.96 5.58 3.48
C ILE A 190 -14.28 6.34 3.43
N VAL A 191 -15.39 5.71 3.82
CA VAL A 191 -16.71 6.38 3.85
C VAL A 191 -16.71 7.57 4.81
N MET A 192 -16.10 7.44 5.99
CA MET A 192 -15.91 8.56 6.91
C MET A 192 -15.13 9.71 6.28
N ALA A 193 -14.01 9.39 5.61
CA ALA A 193 -13.19 10.40 4.93
C ALA A 193 -13.96 11.12 3.82
N LEU A 194 -14.80 10.40 3.07
CA LEU A 194 -15.69 10.97 2.05
C LEU A 194 -16.71 11.93 2.68
N ILE A 195 -17.41 11.52 3.73
CA ILE A 195 -18.41 12.35 4.41
C ILE A 195 -17.76 13.64 4.94
N PHE A 196 -16.64 13.54 5.64
CA PHE A 196 -15.96 14.71 6.18
C PHE A 196 -15.37 15.61 5.09
N GLY A 197 -14.74 15.02 4.06
CA GLY A 197 -14.19 15.76 2.92
C GLY A 197 -15.27 16.57 2.19
N PHE A 198 -16.41 15.96 1.88
CA PHE A 198 -17.56 16.65 1.28
C PHE A 198 -18.13 17.73 2.20
N SER A 199 -18.27 17.46 3.50
CA SER A 199 -18.77 18.44 4.46
C SER A 199 -17.91 19.70 4.50
N ILE A 200 -16.58 19.54 4.44
CA ILE A 200 -15.63 20.66 4.44
C ILE A 200 -15.78 21.50 3.16
N ILE A 201 -15.94 20.86 2.00
CA ILE A 201 -16.18 21.58 0.73
C ILE A 201 -17.49 22.38 0.82
N LEU A 202 -18.57 21.78 1.36
CA LEU A 202 -19.89 22.43 1.47
C LEU A 202 -19.89 23.65 2.40
N ILE A 203 -19.07 23.66 3.47
CA ILE A 203 -18.94 24.80 4.37
C ILE A 203 -18.23 25.98 3.66
N GLY A 204 -17.44 25.70 2.63
CA GLY A 204 -16.72 26.69 1.82
C GLY A 204 -15.27 26.92 2.28
N SER A 205 -14.36 26.96 1.33
CA SER A 205 -12.92 27.05 1.57
C SER A 205 -12.46 28.34 2.26
N GLU A 206 -13.15 29.47 2.01
CA GLU A 206 -12.79 30.75 2.63
C GLU A 206 -13.02 30.76 4.15
N LYS A 207 -14.10 30.11 4.62
CA LYS A 207 -14.41 30.01 6.06
C LYS A 207 -13.54 28.98 6.77
N ASN A 208 -13.02 27.99 6.05
CA ASN A 208 -12.33 26.82 6.62
C ASN A 208 -10.86 26.72 6.25
N SER A 209 -10.22 27.79 5.78
CA SER A 209 -8.81 27.76 5.36
C SER A 209 -7.89 27.14 6.40
N ARG A 210 -8.11 27.42 7.69
CA ARG A 210 -7.31 26.84 8.81
C ARG A 210 -7.53 25.33 8.95
N LEU A 211 -8.78 24.86 8.81
CA LEU A 211 -9.10 23.43 8.91
C LEU A 211 -8.52 22.65 7.72
N VAL A 212 -8.62 23.20 6.52
CA VAL A 212 -8.02 22.64 5.31
C VAL A 212 -6.49 22.52 5.46
N THR A 213 -5.85 23.59 5.94
CA THR A 213 -4.40 23.56 6.22
C THR A 213 -4.06 22.51 7.25
N ALA A 214 -4.79 22.44 8.37
CA ALA A 214 -4.54 21.44 9.43
C ALA A 214 -4.67 20.02 8.92
N ILE A 215 -5.65 19.71 8.07
CA ILE A 215 -5.82 18.38 7.48
C ILE A 215 -4.65 18.03 6.56
N ASN A 216 -4.19 18.97 5.74
CA ASN A 216 -3.05 18.77 4.86
C ASN A 216 -1.75 18.59 5.65
N ASP A 217 -1.54 19.37 6.71
CA ASP A 217 -0.39 19.26 7.60
C ASP A 217 -0.38 17.90 8.32
N LEU A 218 -1.55 17.45 8.81
CA LEU A 218 -1.70 16.12 9.42
C LEU A 218 -1.42 15.00 8.40
N ASN A 219 -1.92 15.13 7.18
CA ASN A 219 -1.62 14.18 6.12
C ASN A 219 -0.10 14.09 5.86
N GLU A 220 0.59 15.25 5.81
CA GLU A 220 2.05 15.29 5.63
C GLU A 220 2.78 14.62 6.80
N VAL A 221 2.35 14.89 8.04
CA VAL A 221 2.92 14.24 9.24
C VAL A 221 2.77 12.74 9.19
N PHE A 222 1.57 12.21 8.85
CA PHE A 222 1.35 10.77 8.76
C PHE A 222 2.13 10.14 7.60
N MET A 223 2.19 10.78 6.44
CA MET A 223 3.02 10.33 5.32
C MET A 223 4.50 10.29 5.70
N LYS A 224 4.98 11.28 6.45
CA LYS A 224 6.37 11.30 6.93
C LYS A 224 6.64 10.23 7.97
N SER A 225 5.69 9.99 8.86
CA SER A 225 5.74 8.89 9.84
C SER A 225 5.81 7.53 9.15
N MET A 226 5.04 7.33 8.07
CA MET A 226 5.12 6.12 7.25
C MET A 226 6.51 5.93 6.64
N GLU A 227 7.12 7.00 6.11
CA GLU A 227 8.50 6.92 5.60
C GLU A 227 9.50 6.48 6.69
N LEU A 228 9.33 6.96 7.94
CA LEU A 228 10.17 6.55 9.06
C LEU A 228 9.99 5.08 9.40
N ILE A 229 8.74 4.59 9.44
CA ILE A 229 8.44 3.19 9.71
C ILE A 229 9.00 2.31 8.58
N LEU A 230 8.84 2.72 7.32
CA LEU A 230 9.36 1.97 6.17
C LEU A 230 10.89 1.84 6.19
N LYS A 231 11.64 2.75 6.81
CA LYS A 231 13.09 2.60 6.99
C LYS A 231 13.47 1.43 7.91
N LEU A 232 12.54 0.96 8.74
CA LEU A 232 12.71 -0.24 9.57
C LEU A 232 12.42 -1.53 8.81
N SER A 233 11.89 -1.46 7.58
CA SER A 233 11.51 -2.64 6.78
C SER A 233 12.62 -3.70 6.66
N PRO A 234 13.92 -3.36 6.46
CA PRO A 234 14.94 -4.40 6.37
C PRO A 234 15.04 -5.23 7.65
N ILE A 235 14.93 -4.59 8.82
CA ILE A 235 14.94 -5.27 10.12
C ILE A 235 13.66 -6.08 10.29
N GLY A 236 12.51 -5.47 9.98
CA GLY A 236 11.20 -6.13 10.07
C GLY A 236 11.12 -7.39 9.21
N VAL A 237 11.56 -7.31 7.95
CA VAL A 237 11.59 -8.45 7.02
C VAL A 237 12.51 -9.55 7.52
N PHE A 238 13.69 -9.22 8.00
CA PHE A 238 14.60 -10.19 8.61
C PHE A 238 13.94 -10.91 9.79
N CYS A 239 13.38 -10.17 10.74
CA CYS A 239 12.79 -10.70 11.95
C CYS A 239 11.50 -11.52 11.72
N LEU A 240 10.78 -11.27 10.61
CA LEU A 240 9.60 -12.06 10.24
C LEU A 240 9.97 -13.34 9.50
N LEU A 241 10.94 -13.29 8.59
CA LEU A 241 11.28 -14.45 7.75
C LEU A 241 12.21 -15.43 8.43
N CYS A 242 13.17 -14.98 9.24
CA CYS A 242 14.14 -15.86 9.89
C CYS A 242 13.46 -16.95 10.76
N PRO A 243 12.49 -16.63 11.64
CA PRO A 243 11.77 -17.66 12.43
C PRO A 243 10.97 -18.64 11.56
N VAL A 244 10.32 -18.14 10.50
CA VAL A 244 9.54 -18.99 9.60
C VAL A 244 10.43 -20.03 8.91
N ILE A 245 11.64 -19.61 8.47
CA ILE A 245 12.59 -20.51 7.83
C ILE A 245 13.23 -21.46 8.86
N ALA A 246 13.51 -20.97 10.07
CA ALA A 246 14.03 -21.80 11.15
C ALA A 246 13.06 -22.93 11.53
N ALA A 247 11.76 -22.65 11.59
CA ALA A 247 10.73 -23.63 11.95
C ALA A 247 10.45 -24.63 10.83
N ASN A 248 10.48 -24.22 9.55
CA ASN A 248 10.04 -25.05 8.42
C ASN A 248 11.20 -25.59 7.55
N GLY A 249 12.43 -25.14 7.78
CA GLY A 249 13.60 -25.56 7.02
C GLY A 249 13.60 -25.09 5.55
N SER A 250 14.38 -25.77 4.72
CA SER A 250 14.55 -25.44 3.30
C SER A 250 13.29 -25.64 2.46
N ASN A 251 12.36 -26.49 2.89
CA ASN A 251 11.15 -26.80 2.12
C ASN A 251 10.24 -25.59 1.94
N ILE A 252 10.17 -24.70 2.95
CA ILE A 252 9.37 -23.49 2.87
C ILE A 252 9.89 -22.50 1.83
N ILE A 253 11.21 -22.51 1.55
CA ILE A 253 11.83 -21.61 0.60
C ILE A 253 11.31 -21.88 -0.81
N ALA A 254 11.22 -23.15 -1.20
CA ALA A 254 10.68 -23.53 -2.51
C ALA A 254 9.20 -23.12 -2.64
N SER A 255 8.40 -23.34 -1.58
CA SER A 255 6.99 -22.91 -1.54
C SER A 255 6.85 -21.42 -1.70
N LEU A 256 7.60 -20.63 -0.94
CA LEU A 256 7.58 -19.16 -1.01
C LEU A 256 8.04 -18.66 -2.38
N ALA A 257 9.09 -19.27 -2.97
CA ALA A 257 9.57 -18.91 -4.30
C ALA A 257 8.51 -19.18 -5.37
N MET A 258 7.79 -20.29 -5.32
CA MET A 258 6.72 -20.61 -6.26
C MET A 258 5.54 -19.66 -6.14
N VAL A 259 5.12 -19.32 -4.90
CA VAL A 259 4.06 -18.31 -4.68
C VAL A 259 4.50 -16.96 -5.24
N LEU A 260 5.73 -16.54 -4.98
CA LEU A 260 6.28 -15.28 -5.45
C LEU A 260 6.33 -15.23 -6.99
N LEU A 261 6.84 -16.27 -7.64
CA LEU A 261 6.90 -16.37 -9.10
C LEU A 261 5.50 -16.32 -9.72
N THR A 262 4.54 -17.05 -9.16
CA THR A 262 3.14 -17.02 -9.62
C THR A 262 2.54 -15.63 -9.47
N ALA A 263 2.75 -14.96 -8.33
CA ALA A 263 2.27 -13.61 -8.09
C ALA A 263 2.89 -12.59 -9.08
N TYR A 264 4.19 -12.67 -9.34
CA TYR A 264 4.86 -11.82 -10.33
C TYR A 264 4.34 -12.07 -11.75
N LEU A 265 4.11 -13.34 -12.12
CA LEU A 265 3.53 -13.69 -13.41
C LEU A 265 2.14 -13.07 -13.57
N CYS A 266 1.27 -13.23 -12.56
CA CYS A 266 -0.05 -12.62 -12.54
C CYS A 266 0.04 -11.10 -12.66
N TYR A 267 0.96 -10.46 -11.92
CA TYR A 267 1.17 -9.02 -11.96
C TYR A 267 1.61 -8.52 -13.34
N VAL A 268 2.58 -9.18 -13.97
CA VAL A 268 3.07 -8.82 -15.31
C VAL A 268 1.95 -8.94 -16.34
N ILE A 269 1.16 -10.02 -16.30
CA ILE A 269 0.03 -10.21 -17.20
C ILE A 269 -1.04 -9.14 -16.95
N HIS A 270 -1.38 -8.88 -15.70
CA HIS A 270 -2.35 -7.85 -15.34
C HIS A 270 -1.94 -6.48 -15.90
N VAL A 271 -0.70 -6.07 -15.68
CA VAL A 271 -0.18 -4.80 -16.21
C VAL A 271 -0.19 -4.79 -17.74
N ALA A 272 0.25 -5.88 -18.39
CA ALA A 272 0.29 -5.99 -19.85
C ALA A 272 -1.10 -5.92 -20.50
N VAL A 273 -2.14 -6.37 -19.84
CA VAL A 273 -3.53 -6.36 -20.36
C VAL A 273 -4.24 -5.05 -20.01
N VAL A 274 -4.16 -4.61 -18.76
CA VAL A 274 -4.92 -3.44 -18.28
C VAL A 274 -4.33 -2.13 -18.81
N TYR A 275 -3.00 -2.02 -18.92
CA TYR A 275 -2.33 -0.80 -19.35
C TYR A 275 -2.62 -0.41 -20.82
N PRO A 276 -2.57 -1.32 -21.82
CA PRO A 276 -2.92 -0.99 -23.19
C PRO A 276 -4.40 -0.65 -23.38
N TRP A 277 -5.27 -1.19 -22.52
CA TRP A 277 -6.69 -0.84 -22.56
C TRP A 277 -6.93 0.60 -22.09
N GLN A 278 -6.20 1.02 -21.08
CA GLN A 278 -6.31 2.38 -20.53
C GLN A 278 -5.70 3.45 -21.45
N SER A 279 -4.67 3.08 -22.24
CA SER A 279 -3.98 3.99 -23.17
C SER A 279 -4.68 4.19 -24.52
N ARG A 280 -5.79 3.50 -24.78
CA ARG A 280 -6.59 3.77 -25.98
C ARG A 280 -7.27 5.13 -25.80
N PRO A 281 -6.98 6.14 -26.66
CA PRO A 281 -7.74 7.36 -26.65
C PRO A 281 -9.20 6.99 -26.89
N SER A 282 -10.10 7.49 -26.02
CA SER A 282 -11.53 7.47 -26.31
C SER A 282 -11.71 8.09 -27.69
N ALA A 283 -12.14 7.31 -28.66
CA ALA A 283 -12.53 7.81 -29.97
C ALA A 283 -13.82 8.61 -29.74
N ASP A 284 -13.65 9.93 -29.52
CA ASP A 284 -14.68 10.96 -29.60
C ASP A 284 -14.14 12.08 -30.50
#